data_4d96c93f0f189258c826762ae58d36bf
#
_entry.id   4d96c93f0f189258c826762ae58d36bf
#
_cell.length_a   1.000
_cell.length_b   1.000
_cell.length_c   1.000
_cell.angle_alpha   90.00
_cell.angle_beta   90.00
_cell.angle_gamma   90.00
#
_symmetry.space_group_name_H-M   'P 1'
#
loop_
_entity.id
_entity.type
_entity.pdbx_description
1 polymer ?
#
loop_
_entity_poly.entity_id
_entity_poly.type
_entity_poly.pdbx_seq_one_letter_code
_entity_poly.pdbx_strand_id
1 'polypeptide(L)'
;MKLSQNEQVLLNLLADEWEKSGPPGYIETSLIAQRLGVSVADAKSTVRSLFVKGLVDTDQVDTFAAYLTPAGYERARKDEDDNAVG
;
A
#
# COMPACT_ATOMS: atom_id res chain seq x y z
N MET A 1 9.73 -5.32 -11.31
CA MET A 1 9.92 -4.54 -10.08
C MET A 1 9.62 -5.41 -8.87
N LYS A 2 10.59 -5.55 -8.00
CA LYS A 2 10.44 -6.40 -6.82
C LYS A 2 10.11 -5.55 -5.60
N LEU A 3 9.12 -5.96 -4.83
CA LEU A 3 8.69 -5.24 -3.64
C LEU A 3 9.24 -5.92 -2.38
N SER A 4 9.52 -5.11 -1.36
CA SER A 4 9.84 -5.64 -0.04
C SER A 4 8.59 -6.26 0.58
N GLN A 5 8.78 -7.05 1.64
CA GLN A 5 7.64 -7.64 2.34
C GLN A 5 6.69 -6.57 2.88
N ASN A 6 7.22 -5.52 3.48
CA ASN A 6 6.38 -4.44 4.00
C ASN A 6 5.64 -3.70 2.90
N GLU A 7 6.29 -3.49 1.76
CA GLU A 7 5.62 -2.88 0.61
C GLU A 7 4.47 -3.74 0.12
N GLN A 8 4.69 -5.06 0.03
CA GLN A 8 3.65 -5.98 -0.43
C GLN A 8 2.48 -6.02 0.55
N VAL A 9 2.76 -6.08 1.84
CA VAL A 9 1.71 -6.09 2.86
C VAL A 9 0.90 -4.79 2.79
N LEU A 10 1.58 -3.66 2.64
CA LEU A 10 0.90 -2.36 2.55
C LEU A 10 0.00 -2.31 1.32
N LEU A 11 0.47 -2.76 0.17
CA LEU A 11 -0.35 -2.83 -1.03
C LEU A 11 -1.58 -3.70 -0.82
N ASN A 12 -1.40 -4.84 -0.16
CA ASN A 12 -2.53 -5.75 0.10
C ASN A 12 -3.56 -5.10 1.03
N LEU A 13 -3.10 -4.38 2.06
CA LEU A 13 -4.01 -3.65 2.95
C LEU A 13 -4.83 -2.63 2.19
N LEU A 14 -4.19 -1.86 1.31
CA LEU A 14 -4.89 -0.86 0.51
C LEU A 14 -5.83 -1.50 -0.50
N ALA A 15 -5.43 -2.62 -1.10
CA ALA A 15 -6.29 -3.34 -2.04
C ALA A 15 -7.54 -3.90 -1.35
N ASP A 16 -7.37 -4.41 -0.13
CA ASP A 16 -8.51 -4.88 0.66
C ASP A 16 -9.48 -3.74 0.97
N GLU A 17 -8.95 -2.56 1.31
CA GLU A 17 -9.77 -1.38 1.57
C GLU A 17 -10.47 -0.90 0.30
N TRP A 18 -9.76 -0.95 -0.83
CA TRP A 18 -10.34 -0.63 -2.13
C TRP A 18 -11.56 -1.49 -2.41
N GLU A 19 -11.46 -2.80 -2.17
CA GLU A 19 -12.57 -3.73 -2.44
C GLU A 19 -13.70 -3.57 -1.44
N LYS A 20 -13.38 -3.22 -0.20
CA LYS A 20 -14.36 -3.08 0.88
C LYS A 20 -15.13 -1.77 0.79
N SER A 21 -14.42 -0.66 0.55
CA SER A 21 -14.99 0.69 0.62
C SER A 21 -15.02 1.40 -0.72
N GLY A 22 -14.46 0.79 -1.76
CA GLY A 22 -14.35 1.39 -3.07
C GLY A 22 -13.05 2.17 -3.24
N PRO A 23 -12.68 2.47 -4.51
CA PRO A 23 -11.49 3.26 -4.77
C PRO A 23 -11.57 4.62 -4.08
N PRO A 24 -10.45 5.18 -3.65
CA PRO A 24 -9.08 4.74 -3.86
C PRO A 24 -8.47 3.91 -2.74
N GLY A 25 -9.23 3.39 -1.80
CA GLY A 25 -8.68 2.55 -0.74
C GLY A 25 -7.82 3.32 0.25
N TYR A 26 -8.33 4.41 0.77
CA TYR A 26 -7.63 5.31 1.67
C TYR A 26 -7.37 4.68 3.03
N ILE A 27 -6.12 4.74 3.52
CA ILE A 27 -5.77 4.35 4.90
C ILE A 27 -4.79 5.36 5.47
N GLU A 28 -5.02 5.80 6.70
CA GLU A 28 -4.08 6.69 7.39
C GLU A 28 -2.78 5.96 7.71
N THR A 29 -1.67 6.67 7.61
CA THR A 29 -0.33 6.09 7.82
C THR A 29 -0.15 5.55 9.24
N SER A 30 -0.75 6.21 10.24
CA SER A 30 -0.67 5.72 11.62
C SER A 30 -1.32 4.34 11.76
N LEU A 31 -2.41 4.09 11.07
CA LEU A 31 -3.06 2.78 11.07
C LEU A 31 -2.23 1.76 10.30
N ILE A 32 -1.62 2.19 9.20
CA ILE A 32 -0.70 1.32 8.44
C ILE A 32 0.44 0.86 9.36
N ALA A 33 1.01 1.79 10.13
CA ALA A 33 2.09 1.47 11.06
C ALA A 33 1.66 0.38 12.06
N GLN A 34 0.45 0.49 12.61
CA GLN A 34 -0.08 -0.52 13.51
C GLN A 34 -0.23 -1.87 12.84
N ARG A 35 -0.77 -1.87 11.64
CA ARG A 35 -1.01 -3.11 10.90
C ARG A 35 0.29 -3.80 10.47
N LEU A 36 1.32 -3.00 10.15
CA LEU A 36 2.63 -3.55 9.80
C LEU A 36 3.48 -3.89 11.00
N GLY A 37 3.13 -3.39 12.19
CA GLY A 37 3.94 -3.58 13.39
C GLY A 37 5.24 -2.81 13.35
N VAL A 38 5.24 -1.62 12.75
CA VAL A 38 6.43 -0.78 12.62
C VAL A 38 6.13 0.62 13.16
N SER A 39 7.18 1.45 13.25
CA SER A 39 7.01 2.84 13.65
C SER A 39 6.28 3.63 12.55
N VAL A 40 5.71 4.77 12.94
CA VAL A 40 5.07 5.66 11.95
C VAL A 40 6.11 6.13 10.93
N ALA A 41 7.33 6.42 11.37
CA ALA A 41 8.41 6.83 10.47
C ALA A 41 8.70 5.75 9.42
N ASP A 42 8.75 4.49 9.84
CA ASP A 42 8.97 3.38 8.91
C ASP A 42 7.79 3.19 7.97
N ALA A 43 6.57 3.36 8.47
CA ALA A 43 5.38 3.28 7.62
C ALA A 43 5.40 4.38 6.55
N LYS A 44 5.76 5.61 6.93
CA LYS A 44 5.88 6.71 5.99
C LYS A 44 6.93 6.42 4.92
N SER A 45 8.05 5.85 5.33
CA SER A 45 9.12 5.47 4.40
C SER A 45 8.63 4.44 3.40
N THR A 46 7.87 3.45 3.85
CA THR A 46 7.30 2.42 2.97
C THR A 46 6.31 3.04 1.99
N VAL A 47 5.45 3.94 2.46
CA VAL A 47 4.49 4.65 1.62
C VAL A 47 5.23 5.45 0.54
N ARG A 48 6.27 6.18 0.93
CA ARG A 48 7.04 6.99 -0.02
C ARG A 48 7.72 6.13 -1.07
N SER A 49 8.25 4.98 -0.66
CA SER A 49 8.87 4.04 -1.59
C SER A 49 7.87 3.57 -2.65
N LEU A 50 6.66 3.22 -2.25
CA LEU A 50 5.61 2.82 -3.18
C LEU A 50 5.11 4.00 -4.01
N PHE A 51 5.12 5.21 -3.45
CA PHE A 51 4.76 6.41 -4.19
C PHE A 51 5.70 6.64 -5.36
N VAL A 52 7.00 6.51 -5.12
CA VAL A 52 8.02 6.66 -6.17
C VAL A 52 7.80 5.62 -7.28
N LYS A 53 7.34 4.44 -6.92
CA LYS A 53 7.05 3.38 -7.89
C LYS A 53 5.72 3.55 -8.62
N GLY A 54 4.93 4.55 -8.23
CA GLY A 54 3.63 4.82 -8.86
C GLY A 54 2.52 3.90 -8.43
N LEU A 55 2.71 3.13 -7.35
CA LEU A 55 1.73 2.14 -6.89
C LEU A 55 0.78 2.69 -5.84
N VAL A 56 1.18 3.74 -5.13
CA VAL A 56 0.31 4.45 -4.19
C VAL A 56 0.46 5.94 -4.42
N ASP A 57 -0.53 6.70 -3.95
CA ASP A 57 -0.46 8.15 -3.88
C ASP A 57 -0.54 8.55 -2.40
N THR A 58 -0.11 9.75 -2.07
CA THR A 58 -0.11 10.22 -0.70
C THR A 58 -0.17 11.74 -0.67
N ASP A 59 -0.55 12.30 0.47
CA ASP A 59 -0.45 13.74 0.68
C ASP A 59 1.04 14.09 0.74
N GLN A 60 1.42 15.12 0.01
CA GLN A 60 2.84 15.46 -0.17
C GLN A 60 3.42 16.22 1.00
N VAL A 61 2.59 16.72 1.90
CA VAL A 61 3.04 17.55 3.01
C VAL A 61 3.62 16.70 4.13
N ASP A 62 2.93 15.63 4.53
CA ASP A 62 3.30 14.91 5.75
C ASP A 62 3.22 13.39 5.60
N THR A 63 2.83 12.88 4.46
CA THR A 63 2.59 11.45 4.25
C THR A 63 1.61 10.91 5.31
N PHE A 64 0.55 11.68 5.55
CA PHE A 64 -0.44 11.39 6.59
C PHE A 64 -1.28 10.16 6.23
N ALA A 65 -1.54 9.95 4.96
CA ALA A 65 -2.39 8.86 4.49
C ALA A 65 -1.91 8.34 3.15
N ALA A 66 -2.29 7.13 2.81
CA ALA A 66 -1.97 6.51 1.53
C ALA A 66 -3.25 6.15 0.78
N TYR A 67 -3.20 6.30 -0.53
CA TYR A 67 -4.28 5.92 -1.46
C TYR A 67 -3.70 4.95 -2.48
N LEU A 68 -4.50 3.97 -2.88
CA LEU A 68 -4.05 3.04 -3.90
C LEU A 68 -4.28 3.65 -5.29
N THR A 69 -3.30 3.48 -6.18
CA THR A 69 -3.48 3.82 -7.59
C THR A 69 -4.04 2.61 -8.32
N PRO A 70 -4.64 2.77 -9.53
CA PRO A 70 -5.03 1.60 -10.31
C PRO A 70 -3.87 0.64 -10.57
N ALA A 71 -2.67 1.18 -10.84
CA ALA A 71 -1.47 0.34 -11.01
C ALA A 71 -1.15 -0.43 -9.74
N GLY A 72 -1.31 0.20 -8.57
CA GLY A 72 -1.09 -0.45 -7.29
C GLY A 72 -2.08 -1.58 -7.04
N TYR A 73 -3.34 -1.37 -7.38
CA TYR A 73 -4.36 -2.40 -7.25
C TYR A 73 -4.05 -3.59 -8.15
N GLU A 74 -3.71 -3.34 -9.40
CA GLU A 74 -3.35 -4.40 -10.33
C GLU A 74 -2.14 -5.19 -9.84
N ARG A 75 -1.13 -4.49 -9.32
CA ARG A 75 0.07 -5.13 -8.81
C ARG A 75 -0.24 -6.02 -7.61
N ALA A 76 -1.08 -5.55 -6.70
CA ALA A 76 -1.47 -6.32 -5.51
C ALA A 76 -2.22 -7.60 -5.92
N ARG A 77 -3.17 -7.48 -6.84
CA ARG A 77 -3.97 -8.63 -7.26
C ARG A 77 -3.17 -9.60 -8.12
N LYS A 78 -2.27 -9.08 -8.95
CA LYS A 78 -1.39 -9.92 -9.76
C LYS A 78 -0.53 -10.83 -8.89
N ASP A 79 0.03 -10.28 -7.81
CA ASP A 79 0.86 -11.09 -6.91
C ASP A 79 0.04 -12.16 -6.22
N GLU A 80 -1.21 -11.86 -5.84
CA GLU A 80 -2.11 -12.87 -5.27
C GLU A 80 -2.41 -13.96 -6.27
N ASP A 81 -2.70 -13.59 -7.51
CA ASP A 81 -2.99 -14.56 -8.57
C ASP A 81 -1.79 -15.46 -8.82
N ASP A 82 -0.59 -14.88 -8.86
CA ASP A 82 0.64 -15.65 -9.04
C ASP A 82 0.82 -16.65 -7.88
N ASN A 83 0.55 -16.22 -6.66
CA ASN A 83 0.62 -17.10 -5.50
C ASN A 83 -0.43 -18.20 -5.55
N ALA A 84 -1.63 -17.89 -6.03
CA ALA A 84 -2.70 -18.86 -6.13
C ALA A 84 -2.40 -19.95 -7.15
N VAL A 85 -1.71 -19.58 -8.23
CA VAL A 85 -1.34 -20.52 -9.30
C VAL A 85 -0.16 -21.37 -8.87
N GLY A 86 0.75 -20.78 -8.12
CA GLY A 86 1.94 -21.48 -7.65
C GLY A 86 1.66 -22.40 -6.52
#